data_bc5c5dcaf0a53cb690f0444d8b53aaa6
#
_entry.id   bc5c5dcaf0a53cb690f0444d8b53aaa6
#
_cell.length_a   1.000
_cell.length_b   1.000
_cell.length_c   1.000
_cell.angle_alpha   90.00
_cell.angle_beta   90.00
_cell.angle_gamma   90.00
#
_symmetry.space_group_name_H-M   'P 1'
#
loop_
_entity.id
_entity.type
_entity.pdbx_description
1 polymer ?
#
loop_
_entity_poly.entity_id
_entity_poly.type
_entity_poly.pdbx_seq_one_letter_code
_entity_poly.pdbx_strand_id
1 'polypeptide(L)'
;MVLMQRVFSILISLIILSVTVIANEHYLLPEHKSNLMRTLKLKIERAHTITIITQKLDSNTLSRSIEKGLRANAKLELITTDLTTASYFAKYKNTTVKVPLSKNLTKTFTLNILLIDKSDICFSSLAFDEAILRREIGQVICTTDSEEIKFGEKIRAKFMEWFETY
;
A
#
# COMPACT_ATOMS: atom_id res chain seq x y z
N MET A 1 26.58 -24.51 38.20
CA MET A 1 27.16 -24.24 36.87
C MET A 1 26.22 -24.61 35.72
N VAL A 2 25.65 -25.80 35.71
CA VAL A 2 24.77 -26.29 34.61
C VAL A 2 23.49 -25.46 34.44
N LEU A 3 22.88 -24.97 35.53
CA LEU A 3 21.62 -24.19 35.47
C LEU A 3 21.84 -22.80 34.81
N MET A 4 22.94 -22.14 35.12
CA MET A 4 23.30 -20.84 34.57
C MET A 4 23.58 -20.91 33.07
N GLN A 5 24.16 -22.00 32.60
CA GLN A 5 24.44 -22.23 31.19
C GLN A 5 23.17 -22.46 30.36
N ARG A 6 22.15 -23.15 30.95
CA ARG A 6 20.84 -23.35 30.31
C ARG A 6 20.03 -22.06 30.21
N VAL A 7 20.04 -21.22 31.25
CA VAL A 7 19.37 -19.92 31.23
C VAL A 7 19.99 -18.98 30.20
N PHE A 8 21.32 -18.96 30.10
CA PHE A 8 22.03 -18.15 29.11
C PHE A 8 21.74 -18.59 27.66
N SER A 9 21.65 -19.91 27.43
CA SER A 9 21.30 -20.45 26.11
C SER A 9 19.87 -20.12 25.68
N ILE A 10 18.91 -20.14 26.61
CA ILE A 10 17.51 -19.76 26.34
C ILE A 10 17.40 -18.26 26.07
N LEU A 11 18.14 -17.41 26.81
CA LEU A 11 18.17 -15.97 26.57
C LEU A 11 18.72 -15.62 25.18
N ILE A 12 19.81 -16.28 24.77
CA ILE A 12 20.39 -16.08 23.43
C ILE A 12 19.43 -16.55 22.34
N SER A 13 18.74 -17.69 22.51
CA SER A 13 17.71 -18.15 21.55
C SER A 13 16.54 -17.16 21.45
N LEU A 14 16.10 -16.56 22.54
CA LEU A 14 15.04 -15.54 22.54
C LEU A 14 15.46 -14.24 21.85
N ILE A 15 16.74 -13.84 21.98
CA ILE A 15 17.27 -12.64 21.31
C ILE A 15 17.39 -12.87 19.79
N ILE A 16 17.74 -14.08 19.36
CA ILE A 16 17.85 -14.42 17.93
C ILE A 16 16.46 -14.46 17.25
N LEU A 17 15.38 -14.77 17.96
CA LEU A 17 14.02 -14.78 17.43
C LEU A 17 13.42 -13.38 17.22
N SER A 18 14.04 -12.33 17.73
CA SER A 18 13.54 -10.95 17.59
C SER A 18 14.15 -10.17 16.41
N VAL A 19 14.93 -10.82 15.55
CA VAL A 19 15.37 -10.18 14.31
C VAL A 19 14.15 -10.11 13.38
N THR A 20 13.51 -8.95 13.35
CA THR A 20 12.51 -8.65 12.33
C THR A 20 13.19 -8.70 10.96
N VAL A 21 12.92 -9.76 10.21
CA VAL A 21 13.36 -9.85 8.83
C VAL A 21 12.63 -8.77 8.05
N ILE A 22 13.35 -7.71 7.70
CA ILE A 22 12.85 -6.71 6.77
C ILE A 22 12.77 -7.40 5.41
N ALA A 23 11.55 -7.73 4.98
CA ALA A 23 11.32 -8.31 3.68
C ALA A 23 11.09 -7.19 2.66
N ASN A 24 12.04 -7.00 1.76
CA ASN A 24 11.89 -6.13 0.59
C ASN A 24 11.53 -6.99 -0.62
N GLU A 25 10.34 -6.76 -1.18
CA GLU A 25 9.88 -7.42 -2.40
C GLU A 25 10.01 -6.45 -3.58
N HIS A 26 10.77 -6.83 -4.60
CA HIS A 26 10.98 -6.04 -5.81
C HIS A 26 10.26 -6.68 -6.99
N TYR A 27 9.43 -5.90 -7.68
CA TYR A 27 8.70 -6.33 -8.87
C TYR A 27 9.08 -5.44 -10.04
N LEU A 28 9.70 -6.03 -11.07
CA LEU A 28 9.91 -5.40 -12.37
C LEU A 28 8.69 -5.64 -13.25
N LEU A 29 8.18 -4.57 -13.81
CA LEU A 29 7.00 -4.61 -14.68
C LEU A 29 7.42 -4.49 -16.14
N PRO A 30 6.74 -5.18 -17.06
CA PRO A 30 5.53 -5.98 -16.84
C PRO A 30 5.76 -7.43 -16.40
N GLU A 31 7.00 -7.91 -16.35
CA GLU A 31 7.34 -9.33 -16.12
C GLU A 31 6.76 -9.89 -14.83
N HIS A 32 6.90 -9.19 -13.73
CA HIS A 32 6.45 -9.64 -12.40
C HIS A 32 5.01 -9.23 -12.07
N LYS A 33 4.23 -8.69 -13.03
CA LYS A 33 2.87 -8.22 -12.79
C LYS A 33 1.99 -9.26 -12.10
N SER A 34 2.00 -10.51 -12.56
CA SER A 34 1.14 -11.56 -12.01
C SER A 34 1.46 -11.88 -10.55
N ASN A 35 2.74 -11.89 -10.19
CA ASN A 35 3.18 -12.10 -8.82
C ASN A 35 2.81 -10.91 -7.94
N LEU A 36 3.07 -9.69 -8.39
CA LEU A 36 2.66 -8.46 -7.71
C LEU A 36 1.16 -8.46 -7.42
N MET A 37 0.34 -8.66 -8.45
CA MET A 37 -1.12 -8.62 -8.30
C MET A 37 -1.65 -9.70 -7.35
N ARG A 38 -1.04 -10.90 -7.33
CA ARG A 38 -1.38 -11.95 -6.38
C ARG A 38 -1.03 -11.56 -4.95
N THR A 39 0.16 -11.01 -4.73
CA THR A 39 0.61 -10.55 -3.42
C THR A 39 -0.27 -9.41 -2.90
N LEU A 40 -0.50 -8.36 -3.71
CA LEU A 40 -1.34 -7.23 -3.33
C LEU A 40 -2.78 -7.67 -3.04
N LYS A 41 -3.35 -8.56 -3.85
CA LYS A 41 -4.67 -9.13 -3.61
C LYS A 41 -4.78 -9.74 -2.22
N LEU A 42 -3.84 -10.62 -1.85
CA LEU A 42 -3.88 -11.33 -0.56
C LEU A 42 -3.73 -10.36 0.62
N LYS A 43 -2.83 -9.38 0.51
CA LYS A 43 -2.61 -8.37 1.55
C LYS A 43 -3.85 -7.48 1.72
N ILE A 44 -4.41 -6.96 0.64
CA ILE A 44 -5.59 -6.07 0.63
C ILE A 44 -6.83 -6.78 1.19
N GLU A 45 -7.09 -8.02 0.79
CA GLU A 45 -8.27 -8.77 1.23
C GLU A 45 -8.28 -9.08 2.73
N ARG A 46 -7.12 -9.04 3.39
CA ARG A 46 -6.95 -9.30 4.83
C ARG A 46 -6.73 -8.04 5.66
N ALA A 47 -6.62 -6.90 5.01
CA ALA A 47 -6.32 -5.64 5.64
C ALA A 47 -7.46 -5.12 6.52
N HIS A 48 -7.11 -4.40 7.58
CA HIS A 48 -8.03 -3.59 8.37
C HIS A 48 -8.05 -2.14 7.89
N THR A 49 -6.90 -1.66 7.42
CA THR A 49 -6.75 -0.31 6.85
C THR A 49 -5.97 -0.37 5.56
N ILE A 50 -6.45 0.37 4.56
CA ILE A 50 -5.84 0.46 3.25
C ILE A 50 -5.73 1.94 2.90
N THR A 51 -4.54 2.43 2.63
CA THR A 51 -4.33 3.77 2.07
C THR A 51 -3.73 3.65 0.68
N ILE A 52 -4.36 4.27 -0.30
CA ILE A 52 -3.90 4.29 -1.69
C ILE A 52 -3.74 5.74 -2.13
N ILE A 53 -2.54 6.08 -2.58
CA ILE A 53 -2.22 7.34 -3.22
C ILE A 53 -1.81 6.99 -4.65
N THR A 54 -2.61 7.37 -5.63
CA THR A 54 -2.34 7.04 -7.04
C THR A 54 -3.07 7.99 -7.98
N GLN A 55 -2.49 8.25 -9.13
CA GLN A 55 -3.17 9.02 -10.16
C GLN A 55 -4.46 8.32 -10.62
N LYS A 56 -4.38 7.01 -10.83
CA LYS A 56 -5.49 6.20 -11.33
C LYS A 56 -5.45 4.80 -10.72
N LEU A 57 -6.61 4.27 -10.41
CA LEU A 57 -6.79 2.91 -9.95
C LEU A 57 -7.82 2.22 -10.87
N ASP A 58 -7.36 1.73 -12.00
CA ASP A 58 -8.17 1.01 -12.98
C ASP A 58 -7.65 -0.42 -13.14
N SER A 59 -7.88 -1.22 -12.12
CA SER A 59 -7.53 -2.64 -12.09
C SER A 59 -8.66 -3.44 -11.50
N ASN A 60 -9.28 -4.28 -12.33
CA ASN A 60 -10.34 -5.18 -11.88
C ASN A 60 -9.92 -6.05 -10.70
N THR A 61 -8.66 -6.51 -10.67
CA THR A 61 -8.15 -7.35 -9.58
C THR A 61 -8.04 -6.56 -8.28
N LEU A 62 -7.42 -5.37 -8.31
CA LEU A 62 -7.26 -4.54 -7.11
C LEU A 62 -8.61 -4.00 -6.62
N SER A 63 -9.45 -3.49 -7.51
CA SER A 63 -10.77 -2.95 -7.14
C SER A 63 -11.61 -4.00 -6.45
N ARG A 64 -11.70 -5.23 -6.99
CA ARG A 64 -12.44 -6.33 -6.35
C ARG A 64 -11.85 -6.74 -5.00
N SER A 65 -10.53 -6.70 -4.86
CA SER A 65 -9.87 -7.03 -3.59
C SER A 65 -10.15 -5.97 -2.52
N ILE A 66 -10.12 -4.68 -2.91
CA ILE A 66 -10.49 -3.56 -2.04
C ILE A 66 -11.97 -3.68 -1.62
N GLU A 67 -12.89 -3.93 -2.57
CA GLU A 67 -14.30 -4.14 -2.24
C GLU A 67 -14.51 -5.28 -1.26
N LYS A 68 -13.79 -6.39 -1.43
CA LYS A 68 -13.86 -7.52 -0.51
C LYS A 68 -13.39 -7.13 0.88
N GLY A 69 -12.27 -6.39 0.98
CA GLY A 69 -11.80 -5.83 2.25
C GLY A 69 -12.82 -4.88 2.88
N LEU A 70 -13.40 -3.96 2.09
CA LEU A 70 -14.42 -3.02 2.56
C LEU A 70 -15.69 -3.73 3.09
N ARG A 71 -16.13 -4.81 2.43
CA ARG A 71 -17.24 -5.65 2.94
C ARG A 71 -16.88 -6.40 4.21
N ALA A 72 -15.60 -6.66 4.45
CA ALA A 72 -15.08 -7.22 5.70
C ALA A 72 -14.72 -6.15 6.76
N ASN A 73 -15.27 -4.92 6.61
CA ASN A 73 -15.08 -3.76 7.49
C ASN A 73 -13.68 -3.12 7.47
N ALA A 74 -12.86 -3.38 6.46
CA ALA A 74 -11.65 -2.58 6.25
C ALA A 74 -12.00 -1.10 6.03
N LYS A 75 -11.07 -0.20 6.38
CA LYS A 75 -11.17 1.23 6.10
C LYS A 75 -10.28 1.55 4.90
N LEU A 76 -10.82 2.30 3.94
CA LEU A 76 -10.07 2.79 2.78
C LEU A 76 -9.87 4.30 2.86
N GLU A 77 -8.63 4.74 2.69
CA GLU A 77 -8.30 6.11 2.33
C GLU A 77 -7.76 6.11 0.90
N LEU A 78 -8.45 6.77 0.01
CA LEU A 78 -8.07 6.88 -1.39
C LEU A 78 -7.77 8.33 -1.73
N ILE A 79 -6.56 8.59 -2.19
CA ILE A 79 -6.13 9.89 -2.69
C ILE A 79 -5.84 9.70 -4.18
N THR A 80 -6.64 10.29 -5.04
CA THR A 80 -6.55 10.10 -6.48
C THR A 80 -6.87 11.35 -7.27
N THR A 81 -6.31 11.46 -8.46
CA THR A 81 -6.65 12.50 -9.43
C THR A 81 -7.74 12.07 -10.41
N ASP A 82 -8.08 10.79 -10.43
CA ASP A 82 -9.12 10.24 -11.31
C ASP A 82 -10.49 10.29 -10.62
N LEU A 83 -11.35 11.17 -11.12
CA LEU A 83 -12.71 11.34 -10.59
C LEU A 83 -13.60 10.11 -10.78
N THR A 84 -13.34 9.28 -11.78
CA THR A 84 -14.06 8.01 -11.99
C THR A 84 -13.77 7.04 -10.85
N THR A 85 -12.50 6.87 -10.53
CA THR A 85 -12.05 6.08 -9.37
C THR A 85 -12.59 6.65 -8.06
N ALA A 86 -12.52 7.98 -7.88
CA ALA A 86 -13.03 8.67 -6.70
C ALA A 86 -14.54 8.40 -6.50
N SER A 87 -15.35 8.63 -7.54
CA SER A 87 -16.79 8.41 -7.53
C SER A 87 -17.16 6.94 -7.27
N TYR A 88 -16.35 6.01 -7.76
CA TYR A 88 -16.59 4.58 -7.56
C TYR A 88 -16.46 4.19 -6.10
N PHE A 89 -15.40 4.62 -5.43
CA PHE A 89 -15.13 4.22 -4.05
C PHE A 89 -15.84 5.08 -3.00
N ALA A 90 -16.21 6.33 -3.30
CA ALA A 90 -16.96 7.19 -2.39
C ALA A 90 -18.32 6.63 -1.95
N LYS A 91 -18.84 5.62 -2.65
CA LYS A 91 -20.12 4.95 -2.30
C LYS A 91 -20.04 4.08 -1.04
N TYR A 92 -18.84 3.69 -0.62
CA TYR A 92 -18.66 2.81 0.52
C TYR A 92 -18.52 3.63 1.82
N LYS A 93 -19.28 3.27 2.86
CA LYS A 93 -19.36 4.01 4.13
C LYS A 93 -18.04 4.14 4.89
N ASN A 94 -17.16 3.13 4.75
CA ASN A 94 -15.86 3.06 5.40
C ASN A 94 -14.72 3.54 4.51
N THR A 95 -15.03 4.44 3.57
CA THR A 95 -14.07 5.01 2.63
C THR A 95 -13.99 6.53 2.79
N THR A 96 -12.78 7.05 2.85
CA THR A 96 -12.47 8.45 2.71
C THR A 96 -11.78 8.66 1.37
N VAL A 97 -12.37 9.46 0.49
CA VAL A 97 -11.79 9.78 -0.82
C VAL A 97 -11.35 11.24 -0.82
N LYS A 98 -10.15 11.49 -1.30
CA LYS A 98 -9.55 12.80 -1.47
C LYS A 98 -9.18 13.04 -2.93
N VAL A 99 -9.49 14.22 -3.42
CA VAL A 99 -9.17 14.68 -4.78
C VAL A 99 -8.43 16.03 -4.72
N PRO A 100 -7.61 16.36 -5.71
CA PRO A 100 -6.86 17.63 -5.68
C PRO A 100 -7.76 18.84 -5.82
N LEU A 101 -7.46 19.90 -5.07
CA LEU A 101 -8.12 21.21 -5.11
C LEU A 101 -8.07 21.89 -6.48
N SER A 102 -7.05 21.61 -7.26
CA SER A 102 -6.77 22.29 -8.52
C SER A 102 -6.32 21.31 -9.60
N LYS A 103 -6.81 21.51 -10.84
CA LYS A 103 -6.36 20.78 -12.03
C LYS A 103 -4.84 20.87 -12.27
N ASN A 104 -4.17 21.90 -11.74
CA ASN A 104 -2.73 22.05 -11.88
C ASN A 104 -1.93 21.06 -11.05
N LEU A 105 -2.44 20.61 -9.90
CA LEU A 105 -1.82 19.57 -9.08
C LEU A 105 -1.82 18.19 -9.79
N THR A 106 -2.78 17.93 -10.64
CA THR A 106 -2.89 16.64 -11.35
C THR A 106 -1.71 16.39 -12.30
N LYS A 107 -1.12 17.45 -12.86
CA LYS A 107 -0.01 17.33 -13.82
C LYS A 107 1.33 16.97 -13.18
N THR A 108 1.49 17.22 -11.88
CA THR A 108 2.74 16.99 -11.15
C THR A 108 2.68 15.78 -10.21
N PHE A 109 1.53 15.18 -10.06
CA PHE A 109 1.34 14.04 -9.19
C PHE A 109 1.78 12.75 -9.86
N THR A 110 2.96 12.25 -9.52
CA THR A 110 3.54 11.02 -10.08
C THR A 110 3.74 9.92 -9.05
N LEU A 111 3.38 10.20 -7.79
CA LEU A 111 3.62 9.28 -6.70
C LEU A 111 2.50 8.24 -6.61
N ASN A 112 2.88 6.97 -6.51
CA ASN A 112 1.94 5.88 -6.30
C ASN A 112 2.38 5.08 -5.07
N ILE A 113 1.52 5.06 -4.05
CA ILE A 113 1.77 4.38 -2.78
C ILE A 113 0.56 3.53 -2.42
N LEU A 114 0.83 2.34 -1.91
CA LEU A 114 -0.13 1.50 -1.23
C LEU A 114 0.41 1.20 0.17
N LEU A 115 -0.32 1.60 1.21
CA LEU A 115 0.00 1.32 2.61
C LEU A 115 -1.10 0.43 3.18
N ILE A 116 -0.71 -0.67 3.82
CA ILE A 116 -1.61 -1.68 4.37
C ILE A 116 -1.31 -1.86 5.86
N ASP A 117 -2.32 -1.67 6.70
CA ASP A 117 -2.29 -1.86 8.16
C ASP A 117 -1.14 -1.15 8.89
N LYS A 118 -0.53 -0.13 8.24
CA LYS A 118 0.68 0.55 8.73
C LYS A 118 1.86 -0.40 9.00
N SER A 119 1.85 -1.56 8.38
CA SER A 119 2.86 -2.61 8.51
C SER A 119 3.53 -2.96 7.18
N ASP A 120 2.87 -2.63 6.08
CA ASP A 120 3.36 -2.89 4.73
C ASP A 120 3.20 -1.66 3.87
N ILE A 121 4.23 -1.26 3.15
CA ILE A 121 4.18 -0.17 2.18
C ILE A 121 4.74 -0.62 0.83
N CYS A 122 4.05 -0.23 -0.24
CA CYS A 122 4.52 -0.40 -1.62
C CYS A 122 4.63 0.96 -2.30
N PHE A 123 5.78 1.23 -2.86
CA PHE A 123 6.03 2.36 -3.76
C PHE A 123 6.04 1.88 -5.19
N SER A 124 5.30 2.55 -6.06
CA SER A 124 5.24 2.22 -7.49
C SER A 124 5.65 3.41 -8.34
N SER A 125 6.50 3.17 -9.34
CA SER A 125 6.80 4.14 -10.38
C SER A 125 5.66 4.33 -11.39
N LEU A 126 4.69 3.42 -11.39
CA LEU A 126 3.53 3.42 -12.28
C LEU A 126 2.23 3.49 -11.49
N ALA A 127 1.19 4.09 -12.09
CA ALA A 127 -0.15 4.06 -11.51
C ALA A 127 -0.68 2.61 -11.40
N PHE A 128 -1.60 2.38 -10.45
CA PHE A 128 -2.24 1.07 -10.27
C PHE A 128 -3.33 0.81 -11.32
N ASP A 129 -3.01 1.12 -12.57
CA ASP A 129 -3.84 0.87 -13.75
C ASP A 129 -3.39 -0.42 -14.43
N GLU A 130 -4.31 -1.32 -14.72
CA GLU A 130 -3.96 -2.64 -15.25
C GLU A 130 -3.37 -2.58 -16.67
N ALA A 131 -3.76 -1.62 -17.48
CA ALA A 131 -3.21 -1.43 -18.82
C ALA A 131 -1.77 -0.91 -18.75
N ILE A 132 -1.51 0.04 -17.85
CA ILE A 132 -0.17 0.58 -17.57
C ILE A 132 0.75 -0.53 -17.05
N LEU A 133 0.32 -1.25 -16.01
CA LEU A 133 1.11 -2.34 -15.40
C LEU A 133 1.41 -3.51 -16.36
N ARG A 134 0.67 -3.62 -17.48
CA ARG A 134 0.92 -4.64 -18.52
C ARG A 134 1.91 -4.21 -19.58
N ARG A 135 2.02 -2.91 -19.85
CA ARG A 135 2.68 -2.39 -21.06
C ARG A 135 3.91 -1.56 -20.76
N GLU A 136 3.93 -0.91 -19.62
CA GLU A 136 5.00 0.02 -19.29
C GLU A 136 6.08 -0.64 -18.43
N ILE A 137 7.32 -0.23 -18.69
CA ILE A 137 8.47 -0.62 -17.88
C ILE A 137 8.44 0.22 -16.59
N GLY A 138 8.46 -0.45 -15.47
CA GLY A 138 8.47 0.19 -14.17
C GLY A 138 8.80 -0.79 -13.07
N GLN A 139 8.79 -0.27 -11.85
CA GLN A 139 9.04 -1.11 -10.67
C GLN A 139 8.06 -0.82 -9.54
N VAL A 140 7.80 -1.84 -8.75
CA VAL A 140 7.12 -1.73 -7.45
C VAL A 140 8.04 -2.33 -6.39
N ILE A 141 8.24 -1.59 -5.31
CA ILE A 141 9.01 -2.03 -4.16
C ILE A 141 8.05 -2.07 -2.98
N CYS A 142 7.87 -3.25 -2.39
CA CYS A 142 7.09 -3.43 -1.18
C CYS A 142 8.01 -3.79 -0.02
N THR A 143 7.82 -3.17 1.14
CA THR A 143 8.65 -3.37 2.32
C THR A 143 7.82 -3.31 3.60
N THR A 144 8.36 -3.94 4.64
CA THR A 144 7.88 -3.85 6.03
C THR A 144 8.81 -3.00 6.89
N ASP A 145 9.74 -2.26 6.28
CA ASP A 145 10.67 -1.39 6.99
C ASP A 145 9.93 -0.24 7.67
N SER A 146 10.19 -0.04 8.96
CA SER A 146 9.49 0.93 9.78
C SER A 146 9.79 2.38 9.39
N GLU A 147 10.97 2.68 8.86
CA GLU A 147 11.33 4.04 8.43
C GLU A 147 10.65 4.37 7.10
N GLU A 148 10.58 3.41 6.18
CA GLU A 148 9.84 3.56 4.93
C GLU A 148 8.33 3.71 5.17
N ILE A 149 7.77 2.98 6.12
CA ILE A 149 6.38 3.13 6.54
C ILE A 149 6.13 4.52 7.14
N LYS A 150 6.99 5.00 8.04
CA LYS A 150 6.91 6.35 8.60
C LYS A 150 7.03 7.43 7.51
N PHE A 151 7.87 7.20 6.52
CA PHE A 151 7.99 8.10 5.37
C PHE A 151 6.68 8.14 4.57
N GLY A 152 6.10 6.99 4.26
CA GLY A 152 4.80 6.89 3.59
C GLY A 152 3.67 7.59 4.38
N GLU A 153 3.63 7.44 5.70
CA GLU A 153 2.66 8.12 6.56
C GLU A 153 2.85 9.65 6.55
N LYS A 154 4.09 10.15 6.49
CA LYS A 154 4.35 11.60 6.34
C LYS A 154 3.84 12.12 5.01
N ILE A 155 4.06 11.37 3.92
CA ILE A 155 3.53 11.72 2.59
C ILE A 155 2.01 11.73 2.64
N ARG A 156 1.39 10.67 3.15
CA ARG A 156 -0.06 10.57 3.33
C ARG A 156 -0.62 11.79 4.05
N ALA A 157 -0.03 12.17 5.19
CA ALA A 157 -0.47 13.32 5.98
C ALA A 157 -0.47 14.61 5.15
N LYS A 158 0.57 14.85 4.36
CA LYS A 158 0.66 16.01 3.46
C LYS A 158 -0.43 16.00 2.38
N PHE A 159 -0.68 14.86 1.75
CA PHE A 159 -1.74 14.75 0.75
C PHE A 159 -3.13 14.93 1.36
N MET A 160 -3.36 14.41 2.57
CA MET A 160 -4.63 14.63 3.29
C MET A 160 -4.89 16.09 3.61
N GLU A 161 -3.82 16.88 3.80
CA GLU A 161 -3.89 18.33 4.04
C GLU A 161 -4.15 19.11 2.73
N TRP A 162 -3.55 18.69 1.60
CA TRP A 162 -3.60 19.40 0.32
C TRP A 162 -4.80 19.04 -0.56
N PHE A 163 -5.53 17.99 -0.24
CA PHE A 163 -6.62 17.46 -1.05
C PHE A 163 -7.96 17.62 -0.34
N GLU A 164 -9.01 17.93 -1.12
CA GLU A 164 -10.37 18.02 -0.62
C GLU A 164 -11.06 16.66 -0.52
N THR A 165 -12.01 16.54 0.39
CA THR A 165 -12.89 15.36 0.45
C THR A 165 -13.84 15.38 -0.74
N TYR A 166 -13.90 14.28 -1.47
CA TYR A 166 -14.80 14.07 -2.60
C TYR A 166 -16.23 13.82 -2.14
#